data_7e11a901d4e1c87c2da00ac208be2be6
#
_entry.id   7e11a901d4e1c87c2da00ac208be2be6
#
_cell.length_a   1.000
_cell.length_b   1.000
_cell.length_c   1.000
_cell.angle_alpha   90.00
_cell.angle_beta   90.00
_cell.angle_gamma   90.00
#
_symmetry.space_group_name_H-M   'P 1'
#
loop_
_entity.id
_entity.type
_entity.pdbx_description
1 polymer ?
#
loop_
_entity_poly.entity_id
_entity_poly.type
_entity_poly.pdbx_seq_one_letter_code
_entity_poly.pdbx_strand_id
1 'polypeptide(L)' 'MIDTYGKKIKNILDNREYRSIGCASKYYDISNDLIRKSIKENRPVRSYKTRKTYQFVEI' A
#
# COMPACT_ATOMS: atom_id res chain seq x y z
N MET A 1 18.12 -6.18 13.93
CA MET A 1 17.67 -5.09 13.24
C MET A 1 16.19 -5.14 12.94
N ILE A 2 15.60 -4.12 13.17
CA ILE A 2 14.22 -4.09 12.97
C ILE A 2 13.87 -3.56 11.65
N ASP A 3 13.05 -4.25 11.01
CA ASP A 3 12.69 -3.85 9.73
C ASP A 3 11.30 -3.32 9.73
N THR A 4 11.19 -2.13 10.20
CA THR A 4 9.92 -1.48 10.27
C THR A 4 9.30 -1.29 8.90
N TYR A 5 10.17 -1.22 7.92
CA TYR A 5 9.71 -1.03 6.54
C TYR A 5 9.57 -2.33 5.79
N GLY A 6 9.98 -3.42 6.42
CA GLY A 6 9.96 -4.71 5.76
C GLY A 6 8.67 -5.47 5.88
N LYS A 7 7.66 -4.87 6.46
CA LYS A 7 6.40 -5.56 6.61
C LYS A 7 5.71 -5.69 5.27
N LYS A 8 5.31 -6.89 4.97
CA LYS A 8 4.60 -7.14 3.74
C LYS A 8 3.20 -6.55 3.79
N ILE A 9 2.78 -6.01 2.67
CA ILE A 9 1.43 -5.50 2.55
C ILE A 9 0.78 -6.11 1.33
N LYS A 10 -0.51 -6.03 1.29
CA LYS A 10 -1.28 -6.62 0.21
C LYS A 10 -2.31 -5.63 -0.29
N ASN A 11 -2.45 -5.52 -1.60
CA ASN A 11 -3.53 -4.79 -2.21
C ASN A 11 -4.68 -5.77 -2.39
N ILE A 12 -5.72 -5.62 -1.60
CA ILE A 12 -6.79 -6.61 -1.58
C ILE A 12 -7.64 -6.60 -2.85
N LEU A 13 -7.58 -5.53 -3.62
CA LEU A 13 -8.35 -5.47 -4.86
C LEU A 13 -7.67 -6.24 -5.97
N ASP A 14 -6.34 -6.15 -6.06
CA ASP A 14 -5.57 -6.88 -7.05
C ASP A 14 -5.07 -8.22 -6.52
N ASN A 15 -5.19 -8.43 -5.22
CA ASN A 15 -4.71 -9.64 -4.58
C ASN A 15 -3.19 -9.80 -4.75
N ARG A 16 -2.47 -8.69 -4.77
CA ARG A 16 -1.02 -8.68 -4.94
C ARG A 16 -0.33 -8.30 -3.65
N GLU A 17 0.80 -8.94 -3.40
CA GLU A 17 1.60 -8.67 -2.22
C GLU A 17 2.83 -7.87 -2.59
N TYR A 18 3.24 -7.01 -1.68
CA TYR A 18 4.44 -6.19 -1.85
C TYR A 18 5.29 -6.32 -0.61
N ARG A 19 6.61 -6.22 -0.80
CA ARG A 19 7.56 -6.37 0.29
C ARG A 19 7.42 -5.26 1.31
N SER A 20 7.08 -4.09 0.85
CA SER A 20 7.02 -2.95 1.74
C SER A 20 6.12 -1.88 1.14
N ILE A 21 5.82 -0.90 1.97
CA ILE A 21 5.02 0.24 1.53
C ILE A 21 5.72 0.96 0.38
N GLY A 22 7.05 1.06 0.44
CA GLY A 22 7.80 1.72 -0.61
C GLY A 22 7.63 1.06 -1.96
N CYS A 23 7.58 -0.26 -1.99
CA CYS A 23 7.38 -0.97 -3.25
C CYS A 23 6.01 -0.68 -3.85
N ALA A 24 4.99 -0.73 -3.01
CA ALA A 24 3.63 -0.45 -3.47
C ALA A 24 3.51 1.01 -3.91
N SER A 25 4.13 1.90 -3.16
CA SER A 25 4.12 3.31 -3.47
C SER A 25 4.67 3.58 -4.87
N LYS A 26 5.78 2.94 -5.19
CA LYS A 26 6.39 3.09 -6.50
C LYS A 26 5.51 2.52 -7.60
N TYR A 27 4.94 1.38 -7.33
CA TYR A 27 4.18 0.67 -8.35
C TYR A 27 2.90 1.43 -8.71
N TYR A 28 2.22 1.97 -7.72
CA TYR A 28 0.94 2.65 -7.93
C TYR A 28 1.06 4.16 -7.97
N ASP A 29 2.26 4.68 -7.72
CA ASP A 29 2.48 6.12 -7.64
C ASP A 29 1.59 6.75 -6.58
N ILE A 30 1.52 6.10 -5.44
CA ILE A 30 0.76 6.57 -4.28
C ILE A 30 1.75 6.91 -3.18
N SER A 31 1.50 7.99 -2.48
CA SER A 31 2.36 8.43 -1.39
C SER A 31 2.44 7.35 -0.31
N ASN A 32 3.63 7.20 0.30
CA ASN A 32 3.82 6.27 1.41
C ASN A 32 2.83 6.55 2.54
N ASP A 33 2.59 7.83 2.80
CA ASP A 33 1.68 8.22 3.87
C ASP A 33 0.26 7.76 3.58
N LEU A 34 -0.15 7.85 2.34
CA LEU A 34 -1.49 7.42 1.97
C LEU A 34 -1.65 5.91 2.11
N ILE A 35 -0.63 5.16 1.71
CA ILE A 35 -0.69 3.72 1.87
C ILE A 35 -0.70 3.34 3.34
N ARG A 36 0.13 4.02 4.13
CA ARG A 36 0.17 3.78 5.57
C ARG A 36 -1.17 4.08 6.22
N LYS A 37 -1.81 5.15 5.80
CA LYS A 37 -3.15 5.49 6.28
C LYS A 37 -4.17 4.45 5.89
N SER A 38 -4.07 3.95 4.67
CA SER A 38 -4.97 2.91 4.20
C SER A 38 -4.90 1.68 5.10
N ILE A 39 -3.67 1.30 5.45
CA ILE A 39 -3.48 0.13 6.31
C ILE A 39 -3.98 0.41 7.72
N LYS A 40 -3.61 1.56 8.25
CA LYS A 40 -3.93 1.89 9.64
C LYS A 40 -5.42 2.08 9.85
N GLU A 41 -6.08 2.78 8.93
CA GLU A 41 -7.48 3.12 9.08
C GLU A 41 -8.39 2.20 8.30
N ASN A 42 -7.81 1.24 7.60
CA ASN A 42 -8.57 0.29 6.81
C ASN A 42 -9.47 1.02 5.79
N ARG A 43 -8.88 1.99 5.10
CA ARG A 43 -9.58 2.82 4.14
C ARG A 43 -8.97 2.69 2.75
N PRO A 44 -9.77 2.84 1.70
CA PRO A 44 -9.22 2.81 0.36
C PRO A 44 -8.50 4.12 0.05
N VAL A 45 -7.52 4.04 -0.84
CA VAL A 45 -6.82 5.21 -1.34
C VAL A 45 -6.85 5.20 -2.85
N ARG A 46 -6.80 6.37 -3.43
CA ARG A 46 -6.87 6.50 -4.87
C ARG A 46 -5.50 6.79 -5.46
N SER A 47 -5.19 6.09 -6.54
CA SER A 47 -3.98 6.37 -7.30
C SER A 47 -4.29 7.37 -8.40
N TYR A 48 -3.52 8.45 -8.42
CA TYR A 48 -3.70 9.44 -9.48
C TYR A 48 -3.18 8.94 -10.82
N LYS A 49 -2.25 8.01 -10.76
CA LYS A 49 -1.66 7.50 -11.98
C LYS A 49 -2.62 6.57 -12.73
N THR A 50 -3.24 5.67 -12.00
CA THR A 50 -4.15 4.70 -12.62
C THR A 50 -5.60 5.12 -12.53
N ARG A 51 -5.88 6.12 -11.70
CA ARG A 51 -7.22 6.60 -11.43
C ARG A 51 -8.14 5.54 -10.87
N LYS A 52 -7.54 4.56 -10.21
CA LYS A 52 -8.29 3.50 -9.55
C LYS A 52 -8.11 3.61 -8.05
N THR A 53 -9.05 3.03 -7.33
CA THR A 53 -9.00 3.02 -5.88
C THR A 53 -8.50 1.67 -5.43
N TYR A 54 -7.59 1.69 -4.45
CA TYR A 54 -7.00 0.47 -3.92
C TYR A 54 -7.08 0.49 -2.41
N GLN A 55 -7.06 -0.67 -1.82
CA GLN A 55 -7.02 -0.77 -0.37
C GLN A 55 -5.93 -1.75 0.02
N PHE A 56 -5.09 -1.33 0.96
CA PHE A 56 -3.95 -2.11 1.40
C PHE A 56 -4.17 -2.61 2.81
N VAL A 57 -3.64 -3.79 3.07
CA VAL A 57 -3.67 -4.36 4.40
C VAL A 57 -2.30 -4.93 4.71
N GLU A 58 -1.99 -5.06 5.97
CA GLU A 58 -0.75 -5.66 6.41
C GLU A 58 -0.94 -7.17 6.52
N ILE A 59 0.02 -7.89 6.01
CA ILE A 59 -0.04 -9.35 6.06
C ILE A 59 0.54 -9.87 7.35
#